data_26e71a289702be308dcf11e0d530df36
#
_entry.id   26e71a289702be308dcf11e0d530df36
#
_cell.length_a   1.000
_cell.length_b   1.000
_cell.length_c   1.000
_cell.angle_alpha   90.00
_cell.angle_beta   90.00
_cell.angle_gamma   90.00
#
_symmetry.space_group_name_H-M   'P 1'
#
loop_
_entity.id
_entity.type
_entity.pdbx_description
1 polymer ?
#
loop_
_entity_poly.entity_id
_entity_poly.type
_entity_poly.pdbx_seq_one_letter_code
_entity_poly.pdbx_strand_id
1 'polypeptide(L)'
;VASKNGNEIALLDSDGQMKKFSVSYPIVDLEVAKQGVIALILHGDNGNYIELYDAAQKKLVSIKVTSDQNGYPMDIDLSSDGQNLLVSYLVVDGINVKSRVALYNFGQEGEDSGDQMIGGFDFKDTVIPKVSFMGDSKAVAIGDDQMIFFKVGKTISKKQTISFDKDVSSVAVNDDYAAFVFEDQKKTDQEKYEAVVYNKTGRKLMSHKFSSEYNKLLLGEKELLLAGNYHCSIVNFAGHEMFKKDFKKRIVNISPTGKRQKYLITYENSTNLSEIY
;
A
#
# COMPACT_ATOMS: atom_id res chain seq x y z
N VAL A 1 -7.93 12.23 4.90
CA VAL A 1 -6.56 12.74 5.15
C VAL A 1 -6.33 12.80 6.64
N ALA A 2 -5.19 12.36 7.10
CA ALA A 2 -4.79 12.44 8.51
C ALA A 2 -3.39 13.05 8.63
N SER A 3 -3.12 13.65 9.78
CA SER A 3 -1.78 14.12 10.13
C SER A 3 -0.98 12.94 10.71
N LYS A 4 0.08 12.51 10.06
CA LYS A 4 0.97 11.47 10.60
C LYS A 4 1.56 11.97 11.93
N ASN A 5 1.51 11.13 12.96
CA ASN A 5 1.85 11.43 14.35
C ASN A 5 0.96 12.51 15.02
N GLY A 6 -0.10 12.96 14.36
CA GLY A 6 -1.18 13.74 14.94
C GLY A 6 -2.37 12.84 15.27
N ASN A 7 -3.45 13.43 15.76
CA ASN A 7 -4.66 12.72 16.15
C ASN A 7 -5.93 13.24 15.44
N GLU A 8 -5.77 14.09 14.41
CA GLU A 8 -6.89 14.65 13.65
C GLU A 8 -7.03 13.97 12.30
N ILE A 9 -8.27 13.69 11.91
CA ILE A 9 -8.67 13.14 10.63
C ILE A 9 -9.64 14.10 9.96
N ALA A 10 -9.41 14.39 8.68
CA ALA A 10 -10.32 15.14 7.84
C ALA A 10 -10.86 14.22 6.74
N LEU A 11 -12.16 14.04 6.70
CA LEU A 11 -12.89 13.31 5.66
C LEU A 11 -13.44 14.32 4.66
N LEU A 12 -13.15 14.10 3.39
CA LEU A 12 -13.70 14.86 2.27
C LEU A 12 -14.63 13.95 1.50
N ASP A 13 -15.89 14.30 1.39
CA ASP A 13 -16.86 13.55 0.59
C ASP A 13 -16.83 13.96 -0.90
N SER A 14 -17.63 13.27 -1.73
CA SER A 14 -17.72 13.54 -3.17
C SER A 14 -18.27 14.95 -3.51
N ASP A 15 -19.00 15.55 -2.58
CA ASP A 15 -19.60 16.89 -2.74
C ASP A 15 -18.66 18.00 -2.27
N GLY A 16 -17.46 17.65 -1.82
CA GLY A 16 -16.45 18.58 -1.33
C GLY A 16 -16.68 19.06 0.10
N GLN A 17 -17.59 18.42 0.85
CA GLN A 17 -17.82 18.75 2.26
C GLN A 17 -16.76 18.08 3.13
N MET A 18 -16.20 18.84 4.05
CA MET A 18 -15.17 18.37 4.96
C MET A 18 -15.74 18.15 6.35
N LYS A 19 -15.56 16.95 6.89
CA LYS A 19 -15.82 16.61 8.29
C LYS A 19 -14.51 16.32 8.99
N LYS A 20 -14.36 16.72 10.25
CA LYS A 20 -13.17 16.46 11.05
C LYS A 20 -13.55 15.76 12.34
N PHE A 21 -12.69 14.85 12.78
CA PHE A 21 -12.78 14.23 14.09
C PHE A 21 -11.39 13.91 14.62
N SER A 22 -11.27 13.64 15.92
CA SER A 22 -10.02 13.31 16.55
C SER A 22 -10.09 11.92 17.17
N VAL A 23 -8.96 11.24 17.19
CA VAL A 23 -8.75 9.96 17.86
C VAL A 23 -7.90 10.13 19.12
N SER A 24 -7.89 9.10 19.98
CA SER A 24 -7.28 9.20 21.31
C SER A 24 -5.75 9.22 21.30
N TYR A 25 -5.14 8.67 20.26
CA TYR A 25 -3.68 8.48 20.16
C TYR A 25 -3.16 8.95 18.80
N PRO A 26 -1.84 9.23 18.69
CA PRO A 26 -1.20 9.58 17.42
C PRO A 26 -1.40 8.52 16.34
N ILE A 27 -1.73 8.97 15.15
CA ILE A 27 -1.98 8.14 13.97
C ILE A 27 -0.64 7.76 13.34
N VAL A 28 -0.39 6.46 13.23
CA VAL A 28 0.80 5.90 12.56
C VAL A 28 0.48 5.62 11.09
N ASP A 29 -0.68 4.99 10.83
CA ASP A 29 -1.13 4.61 9.50
C ASP A 29 -2.64 4.71 9.37
N LEU A 30 -3.13 4.86 8.12
CA LEU A 30 -4.54 5.02 7.81
C LEU A 30 -4.87 4.42 6.45
N GLU A 31 -5.92 3.59 6.42
CA GLU A 31 -6.52 3.08 5.18
C GLU A 31 -8.02 3.33 5.15
N VAL A 32 -8.57 3.49 3.93
CA VAL A 32 -9.99 3.81 3.72
C VAL A 32 -10.58 2.88 2.66
N ALA A 33 -11.56 2.10 3.06
CA ALA A 33 -12.34 1.26 2.13
C ALA A 33 -13.24 2.10 1.22
N LYS A 34 -13.62 1.55 0.06
CA LYS A 34 -14.51 2.21 -0.92
C LYS A 34 -15.86 2.61 -0.33
N GLN A 35 -16.33 1.92 0.71
CA GLN A 35 -17.58 2.21 1.40
C GLN A 35 -17.43 3.21 2.56
N GLY A 36 -16.22 3.77 2.74
CA GLY A 36 -15.95 4.80 3.74
C GLY A 36 -15.62 4.27 5.14
N VAL A 37 -15.40 2.97 5.31
CA VAL A 37 -14.81 2.41 6.53
C VAL A 37 -13.35 2.84 6.58
N ILE A 38 -12.91 3.29 7.75
CA ILE A 38 -11.56 3.79 7.99
C ILE A 38 -10.89 2.87 9.00
N ALA A 39 -9.70 2.38 8.68
CA ALA A 39 -8.83 1.65 9.60
C ALA A 39 -7.62 2.52 9.97
N LEU A 40 -7.22 2.46 11.22
CA LEU A 40 -6.12 3.24 11.78
C LEU A 40 -5.19 2.33 12.57
N ILE A 41 -3.88 2.56 12.44
CA ILE A 41 -2.90 2.18 13.46
C ILE A 41 -2.63 3.41 14.32
N LEU A 42 -2.83 3.25 15.62
CA LEU A 42 -2.60 4.31 16.61
C LEU A 42 -1.48 3.87 17.58
N HIS A 43 -0.62 4.82 17.95
CA HIS A 43 0.47 4.59 18.90
C HIS A 43 0.06 5.09 20.29
N GLY A 44 -0.30 4.18 21.20
CA GLY A 44 -0.66 4.50 22.56
C GLY A 44 0.48 4.27 23.56
N ASP A 45 0.32 4.76 24.78
CA ASP A 45 1.34 4.71 25.83
C ASP A 45 1.75 3.28 26.24
N ASN A 46 0.81 2.33 26.17
CA ASN A 46 0.98 0.94 26.61
C ASN A 46 0.71 -0.07 25.50
N GLY A 47 1.05 0.26 24.26
CA GLY A 47 0.85 -0.57 23.08
C GLY A 47 0.18 0.19 21.94
N ASN A 48 0.04 -0.48 20.81
CA ASN A 48 -0.63 0.08 19.66
C ASN A 48 -2.12 -0.31 19.67
N TYR A 49 -2.90 0.43 18.91
CA TYR A 49 -4.31 0.13 18.70
C TYR A 49 -4.60 0.08 17.21
N ILE A 50 -5.40 -0.89 16.81
CA ILE A 50 -6.03 -0.92 15.48
C ILE A 50 -7.48 -0.56 15.72
N GLU A 51 -7.91 0.57 15.16
CA GLU A 51 -9.27 1.07 15.32
C GLU A 51 -9.95 1.22 13.96
N LEU A 52 -11.23 0.82 13.91
CA LEU A 52 -12.06 1.01 12.73
C LEU A 52 -13.18 1.99 13.04
N TYR A 53 -13.48 2.84 12.06
CA TYR A 53 -14.57 3.82 12.09
C TYR A 53 -15.43 3.71 10.83
N ASP A 54 -16.72 3.97 10.97
CA ASP A 54 -17.60 4.13 9.81
C ASP A 54 -17.52 5.56 9.22
N ALA A 55 -18.17 5.77 8.09
CA ALA A 55 -18.24 7.08 7.43
C ALA A 55 -18.97 8.16 8.29
N ALA A 56 -19.74 7.75 9.31
CA ALA A 56 -20.37 8.63 10.28
C ALA A 56 -19.47 8.96 11.49
N GLN A 57 -18.20 8.48 11.45
CA GLN A 57 -17.19 8.68 12.50
C GLN A 57 -17.46 7.89 13.79
N LYS A 58 -18.36 6.91 13.74
CA LYS A 58 -18.60 6.01 14.86
C LYS A 58 -17.52 4.95 14.90
N LYS A 59 -16.88 4.75 16.06
CA LYS A 59 -15.93 3.66 16.27
C LYS A 59 -16.67 2.33 16.22
N LEU A 60 -16.24 1.44 15.31
CA LEU A 60 -16.77 0.10 15.13
C LEU A 60 -15.99 -0.92 15.95
N VAL A 61 -14.66 -0.81 15.92
CA VAL A 61 -13.75 -1.79 16.51
C VAL A 61 -12.57 -1.07 17.16
N SER A 62 -12.02 -1.66 18.23
CA SER A 62 -10.75 -1.26 18.83
C SER A 62 -10.02 -2.51 19.32
N ILE A 63 -8.91 -2.85 18.68
CA ILE A 63 -8.05 -3.99 19.00
C ILE A 63 -6.79 -3.43 19.63
N LYS A 64 -6.49 -3.81 20.88
CA LYS A 64 -5.20 -3.50 21.49
C LYS A 64 -4.16 -4.50 20.98
N VAL A 65 -3.05 -3.99 20.50
CA VAL A 65 -1.93 -4.74 19.96
C VAL A 65 -0.72 -4.50 20.86
N THR A 66 -0.20 -5.57 21.45
CA THR A 66 0.99 -5.51 22.31
C THR A 66 2.17 -6.22 21.62
N SER A 67 3.38 -5.71 21.82
CA SER A 67 4.57 -6.22 21.15
C SER A 67 4.92 -7.65 21.52
N ASP A 68 4.55 -8.09 22.73
CA ASP A 68 4.79 -9.44 23.26
C ASP A 68 3.82 -10.49 22.70
N GLN A 69 2.58 -10.11 22.37
CA GLN A 69 1.58 -11.05 21.86
C GLN A 69 1.46 -11.04 20.33
N ASN A 70 1.39 -9.86 19.75
CA ASN A 70 1.06 -9.69 18.33
C ASN A 70 2.29 -9.25 17.50
N GLY A 71 3.22 -8.53 18.12
CA GLY A 71 4.26 -7.80 17.44
C GLY A 71 3.89 -6.33 17.22
N TYR A 72 4.74 -5.60 16.51
CA TYR A 72 4.54 -4.21 16.16
C TYR A 72 3.82 -4.11 14.79
N PRO A 73 2.65 -3.46 14.68
CA PRO A 73 1.95 -3.32 13.41
C PRO A 73 2.73 -2.38 12.48
N MET A 74 3.04 -2.88 11.28
CA MET A 74 3.87 -2.19 10.29
C MET A 74 3.02 -1.50 9.22
N ASP A 75 1.96 -2.18 8.78
CA ASP A 75 1.11 -1.76 7.66
C ASP A 75 -0.25 -2.43 7.76
N ILE A 76 -1.27 -1.76 7.25
CA ILE A 76 -2.65 -2.26 7.16
C ILE A 76 -3.22 -2.00 5.77
N ASP A 77 -4.17 -2.83 5.35
CA ASP A 77 -5.01 -2.58 4.19
C ASP A 77 -6.41 -3.17 4.38
N LEU A 78 -7.43 -2.46 3.90
CA LEU A 78 -8.84 -2.84 3.98
C LEU A 78 -9.33 -3.42 2.65
N SER A 79 -10.15 -4.47 2.71
CA SER A 79 -10.96 -4.89 1.56
C SER A 79 -11.91 -3.77 1.12
N SER A 80 -12.32 -3.77 -0.16
CA SER A 80 -13.19 -2.73 -0.71
C SER A 80 -14.51 -2.54 0.04
N ASP A 81 -15.03 -3.63 0.61
CA ASP A 81 -16.25 -3.64 1.42
C ASP A 81 -16.02 -3.25 2.90
N GLY A 82 -14.75 -3.08 3.32
CA GLY A 82 -14.38 -2.74 4.68
C GLY A 82 -14.59 -3.86 5.71
N GLN A 83 -14.90 -5.09 5.29
CA GLN A 83 -15.13 -6.20 6.21
C GLN A 83 -13.87 -6.95 6.60
N ASN A 84 -12.86 -6.94 5.74
CA ASN A 84 -11.60 -7.62 5.99
C ASN A 84 -10.46 -6.61 6.15
N LEU A 85 -9.58 -6.86 7.12
CA LEU A 85 -8.36 -6.09 7.35
C LEU A 85 -7.16 -7.02 7.32
N LEU A 86 -6.21 -6.71 6.47
CA LEU A 86 -4.86 -7.27 6.52
C LEU A 86 -3.99 -6.41 7.42
N VAL A 87 -3.18 -7.08 8.23
CA VAL A 87 -2.19 -6.42 9.07
C VAL A 87 -0.86 -7.14 8.93
N SER A 88 0.19 -6.39 8.68
CA SER A 88 1.57 -6.87 8.81
C SER A 88 2.13 -6.46 10.17
N TYR A 89 2.73 -7.42 10.87
CA TYR A 89 3.40 -7.21 12.16
C TYR A 89 4.88 -7.56 12.08
N LEU A 90 5.70 -6.78 12.76
CA LEU A 90 7.08 -7.12 13.08
C LEU A 90 7.10 -7.75 14.48
N VAL A 91 7.53 -9.00 14.57
CA VAL A 91 7.62 -9.73 15.81
C VAL A 91 9.09 -9.93 16.17
N VAL A 92 9.48 -9.43 17.34
CA VAL A 92 10.85 -9.59 17.87
C VAL A 92 10.83 -10.66 18.96
N ASP A 93 11.60 -11.72 18.78
CA ASP A 93 11.71 -12.84 19.71
C ASP A 93 13.19 -13.03 20.06
N GLY A 94 13.63 -12.39 21.13
CA GLY A 94 15.04 -12.31 21.49
C GLY A 94 15.87 -11.58 20.43
N ILE A 95 16.78 -12.30 19.78
CA ILE A 95 17.62 -11.77 18.68
C ILE A 95 17.00 -12.01 17.30
N ASN A 96 15.91 -12.76 17.21
CA ASN A 96 15.27 -13.12 15.96
C ASN A 96 14.16 -12.12 15.62
N VAL A 97 14.09 -11.78 14.35
CA VAL A 97 13.02 -10.94 13.79
C VAL A 97 12.22 -11.79 12.81
N LYS A 98 10.90 -11.75 12.91
CA LYS A 98 9.99 -12.38 11.98
C LYS A 98 8.85 -11.43 11.66
N SER A 99 8.23 -11.59 10.51
CA SER A 99 6.98 -10.91 10.21
C SER A 99 5.80 -11.86 10.37
N ARG A 100 4.67 -11.30 10.79
CA ARG A 100 3.38 -11.97 10.78
C ARG A 100 2.43 -11.18 9.88
N VAL A 101 1.74 -11.88 8.98
CA VAL A 101 0.60 -11.34 8.23
C VAL A 101 -0.66 -11.95 8.79
N ALA A 102 -1.57 -11.14 9.31
CA ALA A 102 -2.83 -11.57 9.88
C ALA A 102 -4.02 -11.01 9.07
N LEU A 103 -5.07 -11.80 8.96
CA LEU A 103 -6.34 -11.41 8.39
C LEU A 103 -7.40 -11.37 9.48
N TYR A 104 -8.02 -10.20 9.64
CA TYR A 104 -9.17 -9.98 10.51
C TYR A 104 -10.43 -9.86 9.66
N ASN A 105 -11.56 -10.31 10.20
CA ASN A 105 -12.86 -10.12 9.59
C ASN A 105 -13.82 -9.50 10.62
N PHE A 106 -14.53 -8.44 10.22
CA PHE A 106 -15.47 -7.70 11.07
C PHE A 106 -16.93 -8.00 10.72
N GLY A 107 -17.17 -9.06 9.95
CA GLY A 107 -18.46 -9.66 9.69
C GLY A 107 -18.65 -10.95 10.49
N GLN A 108 -19.59 -11.76 10.04
CA GLN A 108 -20.01 -12.97 10.74
C GLN A 108 -18.89 -13.99 10.97
N GLU A 109 -17.98 -14.17 10.00
CA GLU A 109 -16.84 -15.09 10.15
C GLU A 109 -15.90 -14.68 11.29
N GLY A 110 -15.73 -13.37 11.53
CA GLY A 110 -14.89 -12.86 12.61
C GLY A 110 -15.53 -12.91 13.98
N GLU A 111 -16.87 -12.77 14.07
CA GLU A 111 -17.61 -12.91 15.34
C GLU A 111 -17.44 -14.31 15.93
N ASP A 112 -17.36 -15.32 15.09
CA ASP A 112 -17.19 -16.74 15.51
C ASP A 112 -15.77 -17.01 16.07
N SER A 113 -14.76 -16.20 15.74
CA SER A 113 -13.36 -16.40 16.17
C SER A 113 -13.02 -15.78 17.54
N GLY A 114 -13.88 -14.91 18.06
CA GLY A 114 -13.74 -14.27 19.38
C GLY A 114 -12.74 -13.11 19.43
N ASP A 115 -11.66 -13.13 18.64
CA ASP A 115 -10.66 -12.05 18.48
C ASP A 115 -10.66 -11.42 17.08
N GLN A 116 -11.66 -11.81 16.26
CA GLN A 116 -11.85 -11.37 14.88
C GLN A 116 -10.74 -11.78 13.90
N MET A 117 -9.69 -12.45 14.36
CA MET A 117 -8.62 -12.96 13.51
C MET A 117 -9.03 -14.31 12.90
N ILE A 118 -9.21 -14.34 11.58
CA ILE A 118 -9.65 -15.53 10.83
C ILE A 118 -8.51 -16.27 10.14
N GLY A 119 -7.27 -15.84 10.31
CA GLY A 119 -6.09 -16.54 9.82
C GLY A 119 -4.85 -15.66 9.76
N GLY A 120 -3.71 -16.31 9.53
CA GLY A 120 -2.43 -15.61 9.40
C GLY A 120 -1.27 -16.54 9.11
N PHE A 121 -0.12 -15.94 8.83
CA PHE A 121 1.15 -16.63 8.55
C PHE A 121 2.31 -15.92 9.21
N ASP A 122 3.21 -16.69 9.80
CA ASP A 122 4.51 -16.22 10.27
C ASP A 122 5.59 -16.47 9.20
N PHE A 123 6.43 -15.46 8.98
CA PHE A 123 7.55 -15.49 8.04
C PHE A 123 8.83 -15.24 8.82
N LYS A 124 9.72 -16.22 8.81
CA LYS A 124 11.04 -16.14 9.47
C LYS A 124 12.03 -15.44 8.54
N ASP A 125 12.94 -14.69 9.14
CA ASP A 125 14.10 -14.11 8.45
C ASP A 125 13.74 -13.17 7.27
N THR A 126 12.53 -12.59 7.28
CA THR A 126 12.09 -11.59 6.32
C THR A 126 11.25 -10.52 6.99
N VAL A 127 11.40 -9.28 6.57
CA VAL A 127 10.57 -8.16 7.01
C VAL A 127 9.53 -7.90 5.91
N ILE A 128 8.26 -7.81 6.32
CA ILE A 128 7.13 -7.53 5.42
C ILE A 128 6.56 -6.15 5.76
N PRO A 129 7.10 -5.08 5.19
CA PRO A 129 6.68 -3.71 5.49
C PRO A 129 5.38 -3.30 4.79
N LYS A 130 4.88 -4.10 3.84
CA LYS A 130 3.67 -3.76 3.09
C LYS A 130 2.78 -4.97 2.86
N VAL A 131 1.48 -4.75 3.10
CA VAL A 131 0.40 -5.68 2.70
C VAL A 131 -0.62 -4.92 1.87
N SER A 132 -1.28 -5.59 0.93
CA SER A 132 -2.36 -4.96 0.17
C SER A 132 -3.35 -5.98 -0.36
N PHE A 133 -4.62 -5.62 -0.39
CA PHE A 133 -5.62 -6.34 -1.16
C PHE A 133 -5.43 -6.09 -2.67
N MET A 134 -5.72 -7.10 -3.45
CA MET A 134 -5.80 -7.04 -4.91
C MET A 134 -7.21 -7.45 -5.33
N GLY A 135 -8.17 -6.54 -5.13
CA GLY A 135 -9.59 -6.85 -5.08
C GLY A 135 -9.95 -7.64 -3.80
N ASP A 136 -11.21 -7.98 -3.61
CA ASP A 136 -11.72 -8.49 -2.32
C ASP A 136 -11.28 -9.92 -1.98
N SER A 137 -10.86 -10.71 -2.97
CA SER A 137 -10.55 -12.14 -2.79
C SER A 137 -9.08 -12.51 -2.88
N LYS A 138 -8.20 -11.53 -3.06
CA LYS A 138 -6.76 -11.72 -3.16
C LYS A 138 -6.03 -10.65 -2.37
N ALA A 139 -4.82 -11.01 -1.94
CA ALA A 139 -3.94 -10.10 -1.25
C ALA A 139 -2.48 -10.40 -1.58
N VAL A 140 -1.62 -9.45 -1.31
CA VAL A 140 -0.18 -9.56 -1.44
C VAL A 140 0.50 -9.05 -0.18
N ALA A 141 1.52 -9.75 0.25
CA ALA A 141 2.48 -9.26 1.25
C ALA A 141 3.82 -9.07 0.56
N ILE A 142 4.46 -7.95 0.79
CA ILE A 142 5.69 -7.53 0.13
C ILE A 142 6.77 -7.39 1.17
N GLY A 143 7.78 -8.24 1.04
CA GLY A 143 8.99 -8.24 1.85
C GLY A 143 10.16 -7.57 1.14
N ASP A 144 11.27 -7.51 1.84
CA ASP A 144 12.55 -7.03 1.35
C ASP A 144 13.13 -7.93 0.23
N ASP A 145 12.90 -9.24 0.31
CA ASP A 145 13.44 -10.26 -0.59
C ASP A 145 12.39 -11.05 -1.37
N GLN A 146 11.08 -10.80 -1.13
CA GLN A 146 10.02 -11.60 -1.73
C GLN A 146 8.66 -10.90 -1.74
N MET A 147 7.79 -11.36 -2.61
CA MET A 147 6.37 -11.04 -2.66
C MET A 147 5.54 -12.32 -2.53
N ILE A 148 4.55 -12.33 -1.66
CA ILE A 148 3.71 -13.48 -1.37
C ILE A 148 2.27 -13.18 -1.75
N PHE A 149 1.68 -13.99 -2.62
CA PHE A 149 0.28 -13.90 -3.00
C PHE A 149 -0.59 -14.80 -2.13
N PHE A 150 -1.74 -14.27 -1.74
CA PHE A 150 -2.75 -14.97 -0.97
C PHE A 150 -4.10 -15.01 -1.70
N LYS A 151 -4.87 -16.03 -1.42
CA LYS A 151 -6.31 -16.05 -1.61
C LYS A 151 -6.96 -15.71 -0.28
N VAL A 152 -7.90 -14.78 -0.30
CA VAL A 152 -8.73 -14.35 0.83
C VAL A 152 -10.15 -14.91 0.63
N GLY A 153 -10.74 -15.40 1.70
CA GLY A 153 -12.09 -15.94 1.78
C GLY A 153 -12.45 -16.09 3.25
N LYS A 154 -13.11 -17.18 3.65
CA LYS A 154 -13.39 -17.49 5.07
C LYS A 154 -12.12 -17.58 5.94
N THR A 155 -10.97 -17.74 5.30
CA THR A 155 -9.64 -17.63 5.88
C THR A 155 -8.66 -17.21 4.80
N ILE A 156 -7.39 -16.98 5.17
CA ILE A 156 -6.32 -16.64 4.23
C ILE A 156 -5.51 -17.89 3.87
N SER A 157 -5.14 -18.04 2.59
CA SER A 157 -4.29 -19.13 2.12
C SER A 157 -3.19 -18.64 1.17
N LYS A 158 -1.95 -19.05 1.45
CA LYS A 158 -0.79 -18.75 0.60
C LYS A 158 -0.92 -19.46 -0.75
N LYS A 159 -0.68 -18.75 -1.85
CA LYS A 159 -0.78 -19.26 -3.22
C LYS A 159 0.56 -19.35 -3.92
N GLN A 160 1.33 -18.30 -3.88
CA GLN A 160 2.59 -18.21 -4.60
C GLN A 160 3.55 -17.30 -3.86
N THR A 161 4.82 -17.58 -3.94
CA THR A 161 5.91 -16.69 -3.53
C THR A 161 6.77 -16.40 -4.75
N ILE A 162 7.14 -15.14 -4.93
CA ILE A 162 8.10 -14.67 -5.92
C ILE A 162 9.26 -14.06 -5.15
N SER A 163 10.44 -14.66 -5.25
CA SER A 163 11.67 -14.14 -4.63
C SER A 163 12.32 -13.10 -5.52
N PHE A 164 12.97 -12.13 -4.91
CA PHE A 164 13.73 -11.07 -5.56
C PHE A 164 15.22 -11.30 -5.34
N ASP A 165 16.01 -11.00 -6.37
CA ASP A 165 17.47 -11.02 -6.37
C ASP A 165 18.09 -9.60 -6.34
N LYS A 166 17.24 -8.58 -6.20
CA LYS A 166 17.58 -7.17 -6.19
C LYS A 166 16.81 -6.44 -5.09
N ASP A 167 17.37 -5.33 -4.63
CA ASP A 167 16.74 -4.49 -3.64
C ASP A 167 15.51 -3.80 -4.19
N VAL A 168 14.42 -3.82 -3.42
CA VAL A 168 13.19 -3.10 -3.73
C VAL A 168 13.35 -1.63 -3.35
N SER A 169 13.34 -0.74 -4.33
CA SER A 169 13.43 0.72 -4.13
C SER A 169 12.06 1.36 -3.94
N SER A 170 11.06 0.91 -4.70
CA SER A 170 9.69 1.44 -4.64
C SER A 170 8.67 0.38 -5.00
N VAL A 171 7.47 0.52 -4.44
CA VAL A 171 6.35 -0.38 -4.69
C VAL A 171 5.03 0.38 -4.82
N ALA A 172 4.16 -0.09 -5.71
CA ALA A 172 2.77 0.32 -5.80
C ALA A 172 1.88 -0.90 -6.05
N VAL A 173 0.73 -0.94 -5.42
CA VAL A 173 -0.27 -2.01 -5.59
C VAL A 173 -1.64 -1.38 -5.83
N ASN A 174 -2.43 -2.02 -6.68
CA ASN A 174 -3.86 -1.73 -6.84
C ASN A 174 -4.65 -3.04 -6.98
N ASP A 175 -5.95 -2.95 -7.27
CA ASP A 175 -6.85 -4.11 -7.35
C ASP A 175 -6.38 -5.20 -8.34
N ASP A 176 -5.57 -4.86 -9.35
CA ASP A 176 -5.21 -5.75 -10.45
C ASP A 176 -3.71 -6.03 -10.59
N TYR A 177 -2.86 -5.11 -10.09
CA TYR A 177 -1.43 -5.11 -10.36
C TYR A 177 -0.59 -4.78 -9.13
N ALA A 178 0.62 -5.33 -9.10
CA ALA A 178 1.71 -4.92 -8.21
C ALA A 178 2.91 -4.50 -9.06
N ALA A 179 3.41 -3.30 -8.84
CA ALA A 179 4.56 -2.74 -9.53
C ALA A 179 5.71 -2.53 -8.55
N PHE A 180 6.91 -2.80 -9.02
CA PHE A 180 8.15 -2.65 -8.26
C PHE A 180 9.15 -1.84 -9.07
N VAL A 181 9.95 -1.04 -8.41
CA VAL A 181 11.26 -0.61 -8.93
C VAL A 181 12.32 -1.32 -8.12
N PHE A 182 13.16 -2.05 -8.82
CA PHE A 182 14.36 -2.68 -8.28
C PHE A 182 15.58 -1.83 -8.59
N GLU A 183 16.51 -1.78 -7.66
CA GLU A 183 17.81 -1.14 -7.83
C GLU A 183 18.89 -2.22 -7.92
N ASP A 184 19.74 -2.15 -8.96
CA ASP A 184 20.90 -3.00 -9.11
C ASP A 184 22.13 -2.29 -8.56
N GLN A 185 22.48 -2.58 -7.32
CA GLN A 185 23.61 -1.98 -6.61
C GLN A 185 24.98 -2.20 -7.30
N LYS A 186 25.08 -3.18 -8.20
CA LYS A 186 26.30 -3.49 -8.94
C LYS A 186 26.49 -2.62 -10.18
N LYS A 187 25.47 -1.86 -10.56
CA LYS A 187 25.49 -0.97 -11.71
C LYS A 187 25.65 0.46 -11.31
N THR A 188 26.55 1.20 -11.96
CA THR A 188 26.87 2.57 -11.58
C THR A 188 26.23 3.64 -12.47
N ASP A 189 25.95 3.36 -13.76
CA ASP A 189 25.61 4.44 -14.71
C ASP A 189 24.36 4.19 -15.56
N GLN A 190 24.27 3.12 -16.31
CA GLN A 190 23.15 2.89 -17.23
C GLN A 190 22.30 1.69 -16.79
N GLU A 191 20.96 1.86 -16.86
CA GLU A 191 20.02 0.81 -16.50
C GLU A 191 20.18 0.27 -15.05
N LYS A 192 20.47 1.18 -14.12
CA LYS A 192 20.57 0.86 -12.69
C LYS A 192 19.26 0.39 -12.10
N TYR A 193 18.15 0.89 -12.62
CA TYR A 193 16.80 0.59 -12.15
C TYR A 193 16.04 -0.29 -13.13
N GLU A 194 15.16 -1.13 -12.61
CA GLU A 194 14.23 -1.95 -13.37
C GLU A 194 12.83 -1.85 -12.77
N ALA A 195 11.86 -1.33 -13.53
CA ALA A 195 10.46 -1.42 -13.17
C ALA A 195 9.86 -2.74 -13.65
N VAL A 196 9.16 -3.42 -12.78
CA VAL A 196 8.49 -4.70 -13.07
C VAL A 196 7.04 -4.64 -12.62
N VAL A 197 6.13 -5.10 -13.45
CA VAL A 197 4.70 -5.18 -13.10
C VAL A 197 4.24 -6.64 -13.13
N TYR A 198 3.55 -7.04 -12.07
CA TYR A 198 2.88 -8.32 -11.93
C TYR A 198 1.37 -8.13 -11.86
N ASN A 199 0.62 -9.06 -12.43
CA ASN A 199 -0.83 -9.09 -12.20
C ASN A 199 -1.17 -9.81 -10.88
N LYS A 200 -2.45 -9.76 -10.48
CA LYS A 200 -2.97 -10.41 -9.27
C LYS A 200 -2.91 -11.95 -9.25
N THR A 201 -2.34 -12.57 -10.27
CA THR A 201 -2.04 -14.02 -10.30
C THR A 201 -0.55 -14.29 -10.23
N GLY A 202 0.29 -13.27 -10.01
CA GLY A 202 1.75 -13.39 -9.93
C GLY A 202 2.45 -13.52 -11.27
N ARG A 203 1.73 -13.34 -12.41
CA ARG A 203 2.35 -13.34 -13.73
C ARG A 203 3.00 -11.99 -14.00
N LYS A 204 4.29 -12.00 -14.34
CA LYS A 204 5.02 -10.83 -14.82
C LYS A 204 4.44 -10.35 -16.15
N LEU A 205 4.06 -9.08 -16.21
CA LEU A 205 3.48 -8.44 -17.39
C LEU A 205 4.49 -7.57 -18.12
N MET A 206 5.33 -6.85 -17.38
CA MET A 206 6.23 -5.85 -17.91
C MET A 206 7.56 -5.87 -17.16
N SER A 207 8.64 -5.57 -17.87
CA SER A 207 9.93 -5.18 -17.34
C SER A 207 10.48 -4.04 -18.19
N HIS A 208 10.92 -2.97 -17.55
CA HIS A 208 11.46 -1.77 -18.20
C HIS A 208 12.65 -1.26 -17.41
N LYS A 209 13.81 -1.12 -18.08
CA LYS A 209 15.04 -0.66 -17.47
C LYS A 209 15.28 0.82 -17.75
N PHE A 210 15.83 1.54 -16.76
CA PHE A 210 16.10 2.97 -16.86
C PHE A 210 17.24 3.40 -15.92
N SER A 211 17.71 4.63 -16.12
CA SER A 211 18.85 5.19 -15.37
C SER A 211 18.44 6.29 -14.38
N SER A 212 17.29 6.93 -14.61
CA SER A 212 16.82 8.04 -13.77
C SER A 212 16.20 7.51 -12.47
N GLU A 213 16.45 8.17 -11.36
CA GLU A 213 15.77 7.84 -10.09
C GLU A 213 14.34 8.38 -10.11
N TYR A 214 13.40 7.50 -9.82
CA TYR A 214 12.00 7.84 -9.62
C TYR A 214 11.58 7.44 -8.19
N ASN A 215 11.00 8.37 -7.46
CA ASN A 215 10.62 8.18 -6.06
C ASN A 215 9.12 7.94 -5.86
N LYS A 216 8.34 7.93 -6.93
CA LYS A 216 6.91 7.63 -6.92
C LYS A 216 6.52 6.73 -8.09
N LEU A 217 5.71 5.74 -7.76
CA LEU A 217 5.09 4.81 -8.68
C LEU A 217 3.58 4.97 -8.63
N LEU A 218 2.94 5.01 -9.78
CA LEU A 218 1.48 5.01 -9.90
C LEU A 218 1.05 4.01 -10.97
N LEU A 219 0.16 3.11 -10.60
CA LEU A 219 -0.43 2.14 -11.50
C LEU A 219 -1.69 2.69 -12.13
N GLY A 220 -1.71 2.77 -13.46
CA GLY A 220 -2.90 2.98 -14.26
C GLY A 220 -3.54 1.66 -14.71
N GLU A 221 -4.49 1.73 -15.64
CA GLU A 221 -5.18 0.53 -16.15
C GLU A 221 -4.22 -0.43 -16.89
N LYS A 222 -3.33 0.09 -17.72
CA LYS A 222 -2.33 -0.68 -18.50
C LYS A 222 -1.02 0.06 -18.65
N GLU A 223 -0.70 0.91 -17.69
CA GLU A 223 0.48 1.74 -17.71
C GLU A 223 1.04 1.94 -16.30
N LEU A 224 2.32 2.18 -16.24
CA LEU A 224 3.05 2.56 -15.05
C LEU A 224 3.59 3.98 -15.23
N LEU A 225 3.22 4.86 -14.33
CA LEU A 225 3.79 6.20 -14.24
C LEU A 225 4.91 6.18 -13.20
N LEU A 226 6.07 6.62 -13.63
CA LEU A 226 7.27 6.80 -12.82
C LEU A 226 7.49 8.31 -12.66
N ALA A 227 7.50 8.81 -11.43
CA ALA A 227 7.70 10.24 -11.17
C ALA A 227 8.86 10.49 -10.22
N GLY A 228 9.75 11.36 -10.63
CA GLY A 228 10.79 11.98 -9.82
C GLY A 228 10.40 13.40 -9.41
N ASN A 229 11.33 14.13 -8.78
CA ASN A 229 11.07 15.49 -8.35
C ASN A 229 10.89 16.48 -9.52
N TYR A 230 11.55 16.25 -10.64
CA TYR A 230 11.55 17.16 -11.79
C TYR A 230 11.31 16.46 -13.13
N HIS A 231 11.05 15.17 -13.13
CA HIS A 231 10.84 14.39 -14.35
C HIS A 231 9.82 13.30 -14.14
N CYS A 232 9.17 12.86 -15.19
CA CYS A 232 8.33 11.69 -15.17
C CYS A 232 8.44 10.90 -16.47
N SER A 233 8.14 9.62 -16.39
CA SER A 233 8.00 8.71 -17.52
C SER A 233 6.72 7.88 -17.37
N ILE A 234 6.07 7.57 -18.47
CA ILE A 234 4.93 6.66 -18.54
C ILE A 234 5.30 5.51 -19.45
N VAL A 235 5.22 4.31 -18.92
CA VAL A 235 5.55 3.07 -19.61
C VAL A 235 4.30 2.19 -19.67
N ASN A 236 3.91 1.74 -20.88
CA ASN A 236 2.81 0.79 -20.99
C ASN A 236 3.25 -0.63 -20.58
N PHE A 237 2.29 -1.54 -20.35
CA PHE A 237 2.62 -2.90 -19.94
C PHE A 237 3.23 -3.78 -21.06
N ALA A 238 3.40 -3.25 -22.28
CA ALA A 238 4.26 -3.85 -23.30
C ALA A 238 5.74 -3.44 -23.17
N GLY A 239 6.07 -2.58 -22.19
CA GLY A 239 7.42 -2.09 -21.92
C GLY A 239 7.85 -0.89 -22.75
N HIS A 240 6.94 -0.27 -23.51
CA HIS A 240 7.23 0.91 -24.32
C HIS A 240 7.06 2.18 -23.49
N GLU A 241 8.08 3.05 -23.52
CA GLU A 241 7.99 4.39 -22.97
C GLU A 241 7.08 5.25 -23.87
N MET A 242 5.90 5.59 -23.32
CA MET A 242 4.86 6.36 -24.03
C MET A 242 5.11 7.86 -23.89
N PHE A 243 5.73 8.27 -22.82
CA PHE A 243 5.97 9.66 -22.49
C PHE A 243 7.15 9.78 -21.55
N LYS A 244 7.97 10.80 -21.78
CA LYS A 244 9.04 11.21 -20.87
C LYS A 244 9.19 12.73 -20.91
N LYS A 245 9.28 13.35 -19.75
CA LYS A 245 9.38 14.81 -19.67
C LYS A 245 10.13 15.27 -18.44
N ASP A 246 10.98 16.27 -18.64
CA ASP A 246 11.59 17.08 -17.58
C ASP A 246 10.75 18.34 -17.33
N PHE A 247 10.57 18.67 -16.06
CA PHE A 247 9.78 19.81 -15.61
C PHE A 247 10.69 20.85 -14.97
N LYS A 248 10.37 22.12 -15.21
CA LYS A 248 11.11 23.26 -14.59
C LYS A 248 10.73 23.47 -13.13
N LYS A 249 9.57 22.98 -12.70
CA LYS A 249 9.07 23.09 -11.33
C LYS A 249 9.09 21.72 -10.66
N ARG A 250 9.34 21.70 -9.35
CA ARG A 250 9.31 20.49 -8.57
C ARG A 250 7.90 19.89 -8.56
N ILE A 251 7.82 18.62 -8.92
CA ILE A 251 6.59 17.83 -8.86
C ILE A 251 6.39 17.38 -7.39
N VAL A 252 5.28 17.77 -6.80
CA VAL A 252 4.87 17.31 -5.47
C VAL A 252 4.06 16.03 -5.61
N ASN A 253 3.13 15.99 -6.59
CA ASN A 253 2.32 14.82 -6.86
C ASN A 253 1.88 14.76 -8.33
N ILE A 254 1.69 13.55 -8.83
CA ILE A 254 0.99 13.29 -10.10
C ILE A 254 -0.10 12.28 -9.79
N SER A 255 -1.32 12.53 -10.27
CA SER A 255 -2.46 11.62 -10.09
C SER A 255 -3.21 11.44 -11.39
N PRO A 256 -3.56 10.21 -11.78
CA PRO A 256 -4.44 9.98 -12.90
C PRO A 256 -5.85 10.54 -12.59
N THR A 257 -6.54 11.04 -13.60
CA THR A 257 -7.89 11.62 -13.44
C THR A 257 -9.02 10.61 -13.68
N GLY A 258 -8.70 9.34 -13.94
CA GLY A 258 -9.65 8.35 -14.45
C GLY A 258 -10.02 8.54 -15.93
N LYS A 259 -9.53 9.60 -16.58
CA LYS A 259 -9.66 9.80 -18.05
C LYS A 259 -8.33 9.46 -18.71
N ARG A 260 -8.40 8.72 -19.82
CA ARG A 260 -7.22 8.31 -20.58
C ARG A 260 -6.30 9.50 -20.85
N GLN A 261 -5.02 9.34 -20.59
CA GLN A 261 -3.95 10.32 -20.85
C GLN A 261 -4.10 11.66 -20.12
N LYS A 262 -4.99 11.78 -19.12
CA LYS A 262 -5.16 13.01 -18.33
C LYS A 262 -4.70 12.83 -16.91
N TYR A 263 -3.80 13.71 -16.47
CA TYR A 263 -3.16 13.68 -15.16
C TYR A 263 -3.26 15.03 -14.47
N LEU A 264 -3.47 15.02 -13.17
CA LEU A 264 -3.29 16.19 -12.32
C LEU A 264 -1.84 16.21 -11.84
N ILE A 265 -1.10 17.24 -12.23
CA ILE A 265 0.26 17.47 -11.78
C ILE A 265 0.24 18.59 -10.74
N THR A 266 0.59 18.26 -9.51
CA THR A 266 0.67 19.20 -8.40
C THR A 266 2.10 19.62 -8.20
N TYR A 267 2.32 20.92 -8.21
CA TYR A 267 3.55 21.61 -7.85
C TYR A 267 3.36 22.28 -6.47
N GLU A 268 4.39 22.89 -5.91
CA GLU A 268 4.32 23.52 -4.59
C GLU A 268 3.20 24.58 -4.47
N ASN A 269 2.94 25.34 -5.54
CA ASN A 269 1.99 26.46 -5.52
C ASN A 269 0.89 26.36 -6.60
N SER A 270 0.74 25.25 -7.27
CA SER A 270 -0.25 25.10 -8.33
C SER A 270 -0.54 23.64 -8.65
N THR A 271 -1.76 23.35 -9.10
CA THR A 271 -2.12 22.07 -9.69
C THR A 271 -2.63 22.30 -11.11
N ASN A 272 -2.07 21.58 -12.05
CA ASN A 272 -2.41 21.68 -13.47
C ASN A 272 -2.99 20.36 -13.98
N LEU A 273 -4.07 20.46 -14.74
CA LEU A 273 -4.53 19.34 -15.57
C LEU A 273 -3.63 19.28 -16.82
N SER A 274 -2.97 18.16 -17.00
CA SER A 274 -2.08 17.91 -18.14
C SER A 274 -2.60 16.75 -18.97
N GLU A 275 -2.64 16.94 -20.26
CA GLU A 275 -2.94 15.88 -21.23
C GLU A 275 -1.62 15.43 -21.85
N ILE A 276 -1.42 14.11 -21.87
CA ILE A 276 -0.18 13.47 -22.32
C ILE A 276 -0.53 12.69 -23.60
N TYR A 277 0.11 13.07 -24.71
CA TYR A 277 -0.10 12.46 -26.02
C TYR A 277 1.08 11.61 -26.44
#